data_9687e848cfb0fb714a365ea46dc1ae36
#
_entry.id   9687e848cfb0fb714a365ea46dc1ae36
#
_cell.length_a   1.000
_cell.length_b   1.000
_cell.length_c   1.000
_cell.angle_alpha   90.00
_cell.angle_beta   90.00
_cell.angle_gamma   90.00
#
_symmetry.space_group_name_H-M   'P 1'
#
loop_
_entity.id
_entity.type
_entity.pdbx_description
1 polymer ?
#
loop_
_entity_poly.entity_id
_entity_poly.type
_entity_poly.pdbx_seq_one_letter_code
_entity_poly.pdbx_strand_id
1 'polypeptide(L)'
;MRIGFIGAGWWATSNHMPTFAKRDDVEMAGVCRLGVNELKIVKEAFNFKYATEDYKKLLADVELDGVVVASPHTLHYEHAKAALEKGIHVMCEKPMCTNANQAVELVKLAKDRGLHLIVPYGWHYNGFVREAKTQLDDGVVGSVQYVLCHMASPIRQLLIGVPYTG
;
A
#
# COMPACT_ATOMS: atom_id res chain seq x y z
N MET A 1 -4.14 14.65 8.72
CA MET A 1 -3.04 14.14 7.87
C MET A 1 -3.44 14.26 6.41
N ARG A 2 -2.56 14.82 5.56
CA ARG A 2 -2.76 14.95 4.11
C ARG A 2 -2.20 13.72 3.42
N ILE A 3 -3.08 12.90 2.87
CA ILE A 3 -2.70 11.62 2.25
C ILE A 3 -2.86 11.69 0.74
N GLY A 4 -1.80 11.28 0.04
CA GLY A 4 -1.78 11.09 -1.41
C GLY A 4 -1.87 9.62 -1.80
N PHE A 5 -2.29 9.36 -3.03
CA PHE A 5 -2.30 8.02 -3.61
C PHE A 5 -1.58 8.00 -4.96
N ILE A 6 -0.62 7.10 -5.10
CA ILE A 6 0.03 6.79 -6.39
C ILE A 6 -0.43 5.39 -6.82
N GLY A 7 -1.30 5.35 -7.82
CA GLY A 7 -2.06 4.16 -8.19
C GLY A 7 -3.45 4.14 -7.54
N ALA A 8 -4.46 4.12 -8.38
CA ALA A 8 -5.86 4.09 -7.99
C ALA A 8 -6.61 3.01 -8.79
N GLY A 9 -6.03 1.81 -8.81
CA GLY A 9 -6.64 0.62 -9.37
C GLY A 9 -7.69 0.03 -8.43
N TRP A 10 -8.28 -1.10 -8.84
CA TRP A 10 -9.33 -1.77 -8.08
C TRP A 10 -8.95 -2.00 -6.61
N TRP A 11 -7.71 -2.43 -6.33
CA TRP A 11 -7.30 -2.72 -4.95
C TRP A 11 -7.35 -1.48 -4.05
N ALA A 12 -6.78 -0.38 -4.52
CA ALA A 12 -6.78 0.88 -3.76
C ALA A 12 -8.20 1.43 -3.55
N THR A 13 -9.02 1.42 -4.60
CA THR A 13 -10.40 1.96 -4.54
C THR A 13 -11.35 1.10 -3.73
N SER A 14 -11.12 -0.21 -3.65
CA SER A 14 -11.98 -1.13 -2.88
C SER A 14 -11.55 -1.34 -1.43
N ASN A 15 -10.28 -1.08 -1.08
CA ASN A 15 -9.73 -1.39 0.24
C ASN A 15 -9.17 -0.17 0.97
N HIS A 16 -8.19 0.51 0.39
CA HIS A 16 -7.49 1.60 1.11
C HIS A 16 -8.29 2.90 1.12
N MET A 17 -8.71 3.39 -0.04
CA MET A 17 -9.39 4.68 -0.13
C MET A 17 -10.65 4.78 0.73
N PRO A 18 -11.54 3.76 0.76
CA PRO A 18 -12.71 3.80 1.65
C PRO A 18 -12.36 3.87 3.13
N THR A 19 -11.23 3.27 3.52
CA THR A 19 -10.75 3.28 4.91
C THR A 19 -10.22 4.64 5.30
N PHE A 20 -9.40 5.25 4.45
CA PHE A 20 -8.85 6.59 4.69
C PHE A 20 -9.94 7.67 4.61
N ALA A 21 -10.84 7.59 3.64
CA ALA A 21 -11.90 8.58 3.42
C ALA A 21 -12.95 8.64 4.56
N LYS A 22 -13.05 7.59 5.39
CA LYS A 22 -13.95 7.57 6.56
C LYS A 22 -13.35 8.21 7.82
N ARG A 23 -12.09 8.62 7.78
CA ARG A 23 -11.41 9.18 8.94
C ARG A 23 -11.49 10.70 8.94
N ASP A 24 -11.93 11.28 10.04
CA ASP A 24 -12.04 12.73 10.20
C ASP A 24 -10.68 13.44 10.31
N ASP A 25 -9.61 12.68 10.66
CA ASP A 25 -8.25 13.18 10.79
C ASP A 25 -7.42 13.05 9.49
N VAL A 26 -8.06 12.62 8.39
CA VAL A 26 -7.42 12.41 7.07
C VAL A 26 -8.05 13.31 6.02
N GLU A 27 -7.21 14.02 5.31
CA GLU A 27 -7.54 14.71 4.07
C GLU A 27 -7.07 13.89 2.86
N MET A 28 -7.96 13.61 1.93
CA MET A 28 -7.67 13.00 0.64
C MET A 28 -7.06 14.07 -0.28
N ALA A 29 -5.75 14.34 -0.09
CA ALA A 29 -5.09 15.51 -0.66
C ALA A 29 -4.84 15.40 -2.15
N GLY A 30 -4.42 14.23 -2.64
CA GLY A 30 -4.17 14.06 -4.07
C GLY A 30 -4.13 12.61 -4.53
N VAL A 31 -4.45 12.40 -5.81
CA VAL A 31 -4.44 11.08 -6.43
C VAL A 31 -3.74 11.11 -7.78
N CYS A 32 -2.95 10.08 -8.05
CA CYS A 32 -2.30 9.85 -9.33
C CYS A 32 -2.69 8.49 -9.91
N ARG A 33 -3.21 8.50 -11.14
CA ARG A 33 -3.42 7.29 -11.95
C ARG A 33 -3.50 7.66 -13.43
N LEU A 34 -3.13 6.73 -14.31
CA LEU A 34 -3.34 6.88 -15.74
C LEU A 34 -4.82 6.69 -16.10
N GLY A 35 -5.25 7.38 -17.17
CA GLY A 35 -6.63 7.37 -17.67
C GLY A 35 -7.45 8.53 -17.11
N VAL A 36 -7.63 9.58 -17.91
CA VAL A 36 -8.30 10.84 -17.51
C VAL A 36 -9.72 10.62 -16.98
N ASN A 37 -10.48 9.72 -17.61
CA ASN A 37 -11.87 9.45 -17.22
C ASN A 37 -11.94 8.76 -15.86
N GLU A 38 -11.14 7.70 -15.68
CA GLU A 38 -11.07 6.96 -14.43
C GLU A 38 -10.47 7.79 -13.29
N LEU A 39 -9.50 8.64 -13.61
CA LEU A 39 -8.94 9.59 -12.66
C LEU A 39 -10.01 10.55 -12.14
N LYS A 40 -10.84 11.09 -13.04
CA LYS A 40 -11.96 11.95 -12.67
C LYS A 40 -12.96 11.25 -11.76
N ILE A 41 -13.34 10.01 -12.10
CA ILE A 41 -14.27 9.19 -11.30
C ILE A 41 -13.71 9.00 -9.89
N VAL A 42 -12.44 8.61 -9.76
CA VAL A 42 -11.80 8.39 -8.45
C VAL A 42 -11.69 9.68 -7.65
N LYS A 43 -11.30 10.79 -8.31
CA LYS A 43 -11.24 12.10 -7.66
C LYS A 43 -12.56 12.48 -7.02
N GLU A 44 -13.65 12.35 -7.76
CA GLU A 44 -15.00 12.72 -7.31
C GLU A 44 -15.50 11.76 -6.22
N ALA A 45 -15.33 10.45 -6.41
CA ALA A 45 -15.80 9.43 -5.48
C ALA A 45 -15.19 9.52 -4.08
N PHE A 46 -13.92 9.96 -3.98
CA PHE A 46 -13.19 10.06 -2.71
C PHE A 46 -12.85 11.50 -2.30
N ASN A 47 -13.40 12.50 -2.97
CA ASN A 47 -13.21 13.93 -2.69
C ASN A 47 -11.74 14.38 -2.68
N PHE A 48 -10.90 13.82 -3.57
CA PHE A 48 -9.53 14.27 -3.68
C PHE A 48 -9.44 15.72 -4.12
N LYS A 49 -8.60 16.49 -3.44
CA LYS A 49 -8.39 17.93 -3.77
C LYS A 49 -7.66 18.09 -5.10
N TYR A 50 -6.65 17.25 -5.34
CA TYR A 50 -5.81 17.27 -6.54
C TYR A 50 -5.85 15.92 -7.26
N ALA A 51 -5.71 15.94 -8.58
CA ALA A 51 -5.64 14.74 -9.40
C ALA A 51 -4.72 14.94 -10.60
N THR A 52 -3.87 13.98 -10.91
CA THR A 52 -2.93 14.02 -12.03
C THR A 52 -2.61 12.61 -12.53
N GLU A 53 -2.15 12.51 -13.78
CA GLU A 53 -1.62 11.26 -14.33
C GLU A 53 -0.10 11.10 -14.07
N ASP A 54 0.55 12.13 -13.53
CA ASP A 54 1.99 12.16 -13.28
C ASP A 54 2.28 12.19 -11.77
N TYR A 55 2.85 11.11 -11.24
CA TYR A 55 3.19 11.01 -9.82
C TYR A 55 4.23 12.06 -9.38
N LYS A 56 5.12 12.50 -10.29
CA LYS A 56 6.11 13.54 -9.98
C LYS A 56 5.43 14.88 -9.73
N LYS A 57 4.38 15.19 -10.51
CA LYS A 57 3.55 16.36 -10.29
C LYS A 57 2.78 16.25 -8.97
N LEU A 58 2.20 15.08 -8.67
CA LEU A 58 1.55 14.88 -7.38
C LEU A 58 2.50 15.20 -6.22
N LEU A 59 3.72 14.65 -6.25
CA LEU A 59 4.73 14.86 -5.21
C LEU A 59 5.34 16.27 -5.21
N ALA A 60 5.22 17.04 -6.29
CA ALA A 60 5.76 18.40 -6.40
C ALA A 60 4.71 19.45 -6.01
N ASP A 61 3.47 19.26 -6.42
CA ASP A 61 2.44 20.28 -6.38
C ASP A 61 1.56 20.19 -5.11
N VAL A 62 1.60 19.05 -4.40
CA VAL A 62 0.74 18.78 -3.24
C VAL A 62 1.60 18.55 -2.00
N GLU A 63 1.31 19.30 -0.94
CA GLU A 63 1.88 19.02 0.38
C GLU A 63 1.26 17.75 0.97
N LEU A 64 2.08 16.72 1.17
CA LEU A 64 1.67 15.42 1.67
C LEU A 64 2.40 15.06 2.96
N ASP A 65 1.67 14.55 3.94
CA ASP A 65 2.24 13.94 5.13
C ASP A 65 2.56 12.46 4.89
N GLY A 66 1.76 11.79 4.06
CA GLY A 66 1.95 10.41 3.67
C GLY A 66 1.41 10.10 2.28
N VAL A 67 1.95 9.06 1.66
CA VAL A 67 1.47 8.55 0.37
C VAL A 67 1.26 7.04 0.40
N VAL A 68 0.17 6.60 -0.20
CA VAL A 68 -0.12 5.19 -0.46
C VAL A 68 0.32 4.87 -1.89
N VAL A 69 1.29 3.96 -2.04
CA VAL A 69 1.74 3.45 -3.32
C VAL A 69 1.02 2.13 -3.59
N ALA A 70 0.10 2.15 -4.56
CA ALA A 70 -0.70 1.01 -5.00
C ALA A 70 -0.73 0.94 -6.54
N SER A 71 0.36 1.31 -7.17
CA SER A 71 0.64 1.21 -8.60
C SER A 71 0.99 -0.23 -9.01
N PRO A 72 1.25 -0.54 -10.28
CA PRO A 72 1.78 -1.84 -10.69
C PRO A 72 3.08 -2.19 -9.95
N HIS A 73 3.24 -3.46 -9.58
CA HIS A 73 4.32 -3.95 -8.70
C HIS A 73 5.73 -3.53 -9.13
N THR A 74 5.97 -3.46 -10.43
CA THR A 74 7.28 -3.05 -10.99
C THR A 74 7.62 -1.59 -10.76
N LEU A 75 6.63 -0.76 -10.44
CA LEU A 75 6.77 0.67 -10.19
C LEU A 75 6.79 1.03 -8.70
N HIS A 76 6.54 0.08 -7.81
CA HIS A 76 6.50 0.33 -6.35
C HIS A 76 7.79 0.95 -5.84
N TYR A 77 8.94 0.39 -6.24
CA TYR A 77 10.24 0.90 -5.82
C TYR A 77 10.45 2.36 -6.23
N GLU A 78 10.24 2.68 -7.50
CA GLU A 78 10.43 4.03 -8.02
C GLU A 78 9.54 5.04 -7.30
N HIS A 79 8.26 4.73 -7.15
CA HIS A 79 7.29 5.61 -6.53
C HIS A 79 7.54 5.79 -5.02
N ALA A 80 7.82 4.70 -4.31
CA ALA A 80 8.13 4.75 -2.88
C ALA A 80 9.43 5.53 -2.61
N LYS A 81 10.47 5.30 -3.41
CA LYS A 81 11.74 6.02 -3.33
C LYS A 81 11.54 7.51 -3.52
N ALA A 82 10.84 7.91 -4.59
CA ALA A 82 10.58 9.31 -4.89
C ALA A 82 9.84 10.04 -3.75
N ALA A 83 8.87 9.37 -3.11
CA ALA A 83 8.15 9.92 -1.97
C ALA A 83 9.05 10.04 -0.73
N LEU A 84 9.83 9.00 -0.40
CA LEU A 84 10.78 9.05 0.72
C LEU A 84 11.86 10.12 0.51
N GLU A 85 12.36 10.31 -0.71
CA GLU A 85 13.31 11.36 -1.05
C GLU A 85 12.72 12.78 -0.88
N LYS A 86 11.41 12.91 -0.95
CA LYS A 86 10.68 14.15 -0.66
C LYS A 86 10.35 14.36 0.83
N GLY A 87 10.70 13.41 1.70
CA GLY A 87 10.39 13.49 3.12
C GLY A 87 8.96 13.08 3.48
N ILE A 88 8.31 12.30 2.64
CA ILE A 88 6.93 11.86 2.79
C ILE A 88 6.91 10.43 3.33
N HIS A 89 6.07 10.15 4.35
CA HIS A 89 5.83 8.80 4.84
C HIS A 89 5.18 7.93 3.77
N VAL A 90 5.54 6.65 3.70
CA VAL A 90 5.07 5.76 2.63
C VAL A 90 4.38 4.52 3.20
N MET A 91 3.19 4.24 2.71
CA MET A 91 2.59 2.92 2.74
C MET A 91 2.66 2.34 1.32
N CYS A 92 3.47 1.29 1.12
CA CYS A 92 3.67 0.66 -0.18
C CYS A 92 3.00 -0.71 -0.21
N GLU A 93 2.12 -0.95 -1.19
CA GLU A 93 1.48 -2.25 -1.37
C GLU A 93 2.49 -3.38 -1.59
N LYS A 94 2.02 -4.58 -1.25
CA LYS A 94 2.81 -5.81 -1.43
C LYS A 94 2.77 -6.27 -2.92
N PRO A 95 3.86 -6.81 -3.42
CA PRO A 95 5.19 -6.82 -2.83
C PRO A 95 5.79 -5.41 -2.84
N MET A 96 6.52 -5.03 -1.78
CA MET A 96 7.13 -3.69 -1.68
C MET A 96 7.99 -3.34 -2.90
N CYS A 97 8.66 -4.33 -3.45
CA CYS A 97 9.44 -4.25 -4.69
C CYS A 97 9.69 -5.65 -5.23
N THR A 98 10.24 -5.76 -6.42
CA THR A 98 10.53 -7.03 -7.10
C THR A 98 11.98 -7.48 -6.98
N ASN A 99 12.83 -6.69 -6.29
CA ASN A 99 14.26 -6.95 -6.14
C ASN A 99 14.69 -6.70 -4.69
N ALA A 100 15.45 -7.64 -4.12
CA ALA A 100 15.90 -7.57 -2.72
C ALA A 100 16.78 -6.35 -2.43
N ASN A 101 17.67 -5.95 -3.36
CA ASN A 101 18.52 -4.78 -3.16
C ASN A 101 17.69 -3.48 -3.10
N GLN A 102 16.63 -3.40 -3.90
CA GLN A 102 15.69 -2.27 -3.83
C GLN A 102 14.97 -2.21 -2.47
N ALA A 103 14.61 -3.37 -1.92
CA ALA A 103 14.00 -3.43 -0.59
C ALA A 103 14.95 -2.90 0.50
N VAL A 104 16.20 -3.34 0.48
CA VAL A 104 17.23 -2.86 1.41
C VAL A 104 17.44 -1.35 1.28
N GLU A 105 17.49 -0.84 0.05
CA GLU A 105 17.64 0.59 -0.21
C GLU A 105 16.47 1.41 0.34
N LEU A 106 15.22 0.99 0.10
CA LEU A 106 14.04 1.70 0.61
C LEU A 106 14.00 1.73 2.14
N VAL A 107 14.30 0.59 2.79
CA VAL A 107 14.33 0.49 4.25
C VAL A 107 15.42 1.41 4.82
N LYS A 108 16.62 1.39 4.22
CA LYS A 108 17.71 2.28 4.62
C LYS A 108 17.34 3.76 4.44
N LEU A 109 16.80 4.12 3.28
CA LEU A 109 16.38 5.49 2.98
C LEU A 109 15.34 5.99 3.98
N ALA A 110 14.31 5.20 4.27
CA ALA A 110 13.29 5.55 5.25
C ALA A 110 13.88 5.77 6.64
N LYS A 111 14.77 4.84 7.08
CA LYS A 111 15.46 4.94 8.37
C LYS A 111 16.35 6.19 8.46
N ASP A 112 17.18 6.44 7.46
CA ASP A 112 18.11 7.56 7.44
C ASP A 112 17.38 8.92 7.47
N ARG A 113 16.14 8.97 6.98
CA ARG A 113 15.30 10.16 6.97
C ARG A 113 14.29 10.24 8.11
N GLY A 114 14.24 9.26 9.01
CA GLY A 114 13.26 9.21 10.10
C GLY A 114 11.82 9.08 9.61
N LEU A 115 11.60 8.42 8.47
CA LEU A 115 10.29 8.25 7.84
C LEU A 115 9.74 6.85 8.08
N HIS A 116 8.41 6.75 8.11
CA HIS A 116 7.72 5.45 8.12
C HIS A 116 7.63 4.88 6.71
N LEU A 117 8.03 3.63 6.57
CA LEU A 117 7.78 2.79 5.39
C LEU A 117 6.98 1.56 5.86
N ILE A 118 5.72 1.50 5.45
CA ILE A 118 4.77 0.47 5.87
C ILE A 118 4.44 -0.40 4.67
N VAL A 119 4.47 -1.73 4.85
CA VAL A 119 3.93 -2.70 3.88
C VAL A 119 2.70 -3.36 4.51
N PRO A 120 1.51 -3.24 3.91
CA PRO A 120 0.26 -3.61 4.57
C PRO A 120 0.00 -5.13 4.54
N TYR A 121 0.85 -5.92 5.18
CA TYR A 121 0.62 -7.34 5.43
C TYR A 121 -0.36 -7.50 6.60
N GLY A 122 -1.67 -7.47 6.30
CA GLY A 122 -2.73 -7.36 7.31
C GLY A 122 -3.03 -8.60 8.14
N TRP A 123 -2.51 -9.79 7.78
CA TRP A 123 -2.86 -11.06 8.42
C TRP A 123 -2.61 -11.09 9.93
N HIS A 124 -1.53 -10.47 10.40
CA HIS A 124 -1.19 -10.43 11.84
C HIS A 124 -2.14 -9.57 12.68
N TYR A 125 -3.02 -8.77 12.06
CA TYR A 125 -4.11 -8.07 12.74
C TYR A 125 -5.40 -8.88 12.80
N ASN A 126 -5.47 -10.01 12.11
CA ASN A 126 -6.65 -10.86 12.11
C ASN A 126 -6.84 -11.53 13.49
N GLY A 127 -8.09 -11.54 13.99
CA GLY A 127 -8.41 -12.02 15.32
C GLY A 127 -7.92 -13.44 15.59
N PHE A 128 -8.12 -14.39 14.65
CA PHE A 128 -7.65 -15.77 14.85
C PHE A 128 -6.12 -15.89 14.84
N VAL A 129 -5.40 -15.07 14.08
CA VAL A 129 -3.93 -15.08 14.09
C VAL A 129 -3.40 -14.54 15.41
N ARG A 130 -4.04 -13.48 15.93
CA ARG A 130 -3.68 -12.90 17.22
C ARG A 130 -3.95 -13.89 18.35
N GLU A 131 -5.10 -14.57 18.33
CA GLU A 131 -5.42 -15.62 19.30
C GLU A 131 -4.41 -16.77 19.25
N ALA A 132 -4.08 -17.28 18.05
CA ALA A 132 -3.06 -18.31 17.90
C ALA A 132 -1.70 -17.85 18.46
N LYS A 133 -1.31 -16.58 18.21
CA LYS A 133 -0.09 -16.01 18.79
C LYS A 133 -0.12 -15.98 20.31
N THR A 134 -1.25 -15.57 20.91
CA THR A 134 -1.42 -15.57 22.37
C THR A 134 -1.23 -16.97 22.94
N GLN A 135 -1.89 -17.98 22.37
CA GLN A 135 -1.75 -19.36 22.84
C GLN A 135 -0.33 -19.91 22.72
N LEU A 136 0.41 -19.50 21.67
CA LEU A 136 1.83 -19.82 21.52
C LEU A 136 2.69 -19.18 22.61
N ASP A 137 2.45 -17.91 22.90
CA ASP A 137 3.20 -17.16 23.92
C ASP A 137 2.92 -17.68 25.33
N ASP A 138 1.69 -18.12 25.58
CA ASP A 138 1.25 -18.73 26.85
C ASP A 138 1.76 -20.18 27.02
N GLY A 139 2.45 -20.72 26.01
CA GLY A 139 3.02 -22.06 26.05
C GLY A 139 2.02 -23.20 25.94
N VAL A 140 0.77 -22.94 25.53
CA VAL A 140 -0.29 -23.95 25.45
C VAL A 140 0.08 -25.14 24.57
N VAL A 141 0.84 -24.90 23.50
CA VAL A 141 1.32 -25.94 22.57
C VAL A 141 2.76 -26.42 22.86
N GLY A 142 3.36 -25.94 23.92
CA GLY A 142 4.77 -26.22 24.25
C GLY A 142 5.75 -25.63 23.23
N SER A 143 6.84 -26.36 22.98
CA SER A 143 7.84 -25.91 21.96
C SER A 143 7.33 -26.18 20.57
N VAL A 144 7.28 -25.13 19.75
CA VAL A 144 6.88 -25.24 18.34
C VAL A 144 7.93 -26.04 17.56
N GLN A 145 7.52 -27.17 16.99
CA GLN A 145 8.39 -28.04 16.19
C GLN A 145 8.27 -27.70 14.70
N TYR A 146 7.05 -27.43 14.24
CA TYR A 146 6.80 -27.01 12.85
C TYR A 146 5.47 -26.24 12.77
N VAL A 147 5.31 -25.49 11.70
CA VAL A 147 4.06 -24.79 11.36
C VAL A 147 3.60 -25.25 9.99
N LEU A 148 2.36 -25.72 9.88
CA LEU A 148 1.72 -26.00 8.61
C LEU A 148 0.67 -24.92 8.33
N CYS A 149 0.88 -24.15 7.25
CA CYS A 149 -0.08 -23.17 6.76
C CYS A 149 -0.67 -23.67 5.42
N HIS A 150 -1.95 -23.99 5.42
CA HIS A 150 -2.69 -24.33 4.20
C HIS A 150 -3.59 -23.16 3.82
N MET A 151 -3.28 -22.52 2.68
CA MET A 151 -4.06 -21.41 2.14
C MET A 151 -4.47 -21.71 0.70
N ALA A 152 -5.76 -21.67 0.41
CA ALA A 152 -6.30 -21.76 -0.94
C ALA A 152 -6.94 -20.40 -1.32
N SER A 153 -6.51 -19.85 -2.44
CA SER A 153 -7.08 -18.61 -2.98
C SER A 153 -7.65 -18.87 -4.38
N PRO A 154 -8.90 -18.49 -4.65
CA PRO A 154 -9.48 -18.64 -5.98
C PRO A 154 -8.89 -17.58 -6.94
N ILE A 155 -7.80 -17.94 -7.59
CA ILE A 155 -7.16 -17.11 -8.62
C ILE A 155 -7.71 -17.43 -10.02
N ARG A 156 -9.02 -17.56 -10.12
CA ARG A 156 -9.70 -17.93 -11.36
C ARG A 156 -9.28 -17.08 -12.55
N GLN A 157 -9.04 -15.79 -12.36
CA GLN A 157 -8.62 -14.87 -13.40
C GLN A 157 -7.30 -15.29 -14.06
N LEU A 158 -6.33 -15.76 -13.27
CA LEU A 158 -5.06 -16.26 -13.80
C LEU A 158 -5.24 -17.56 -14.56
N LEU A 159 -6.18 -18.41 -14.13
CA LEU A 159 -6.44 -19.71 -14.76
C LEU A 159 -7.15 -19.60 -16.12
N ILE A 160 -7.91 -18.53 -16.35
CA ILE A 160 -8.62 -18.27 -17.61
C ILE A 160 -7.86 -17.34 -18.56
N GLY A 161 -6.58 -17.04 -18.26
CA GLY A 161 -5.73 -16.24 -19.12
C GLY A 161 -6.07 -14.76 -19.20
N VAL A 162 -6.87 -14.24 -18.28
CA VAL A 162 -7.12 -12.80 -18.18
C VAL A 162 -5.86 -12.14 -17.62
N PRO A 163 -5.29 -11.13 -18.28
CA PRO A 163 -4.13 -10.42 -17.78
C PRO A 163 -4.38 -9.87 -16.37
N TYR A 164 -3.45 -10.14 -15.47
CA TYR A 164 -3.46 -9.52 -14.15
C TYR A 164 -3.09 -8.04 -14.32
N THR A 165 -4.04 -7.18 -14.12
CA THR A 165 -3.88 -5.72 -14.23
C THR A 165 -3.65 -5.07 -12.86
N GLY A 166 -2.97 -5.77 -11.96
CA GLY A 166 -2.62 -5.52 -10.58
C GLY A 166 -2.83 -4.16 -9.99
#